data_f4d3eeb36f5094851c35c1ce25b61f49
#
_entry.id   f4d3eeb36f5094851c35c1ce25b61f49
#
_cell.length_a   1.000
_cell.length_b   1.000
_cell.length_c   1.000
_cell.angle_alpha   90.00
_cell.angle_beta   90.00
_cell.angle_gamma   90.00
#
_symmetry.space_group_name_H-M   'P 1'
#
loop_
_entity.id
_entity.type
_entity.pdbx_description
1 polymer ?
#
loop_
_entity_poly.entity_id
_entity_poly.type
_entity_poly.pdbx_seq_one_letter_code
_entity_poly.pdbx_strand_id
1 'polypeptide(L)'
;KSPVPTIGFIDDIGASAAYQIASACDIVIANNNTALVGSIGTYVELEDDTNALEMEGIKRVQVYADASTEKNKEYYDAMNGDPSGMKQRVNRWNDAFIADIKANRRGKLNNDTWKTGKLFFADEALQVGLIDEIKPFDQVLKELFSQLKIS
;
A
#
# COMPACT_ATOMS: atom_id res chain seq x y z
N LYS A 1 2.68 -17.47 8.39
CA LYS A 1 2.82 -18.07 7.04
C LYS A 1 1.73 -19.12 6.87
N SER A 2 1.15 -19.22 5.67
CA SER A 2 0.20 -20.26 5.29
C SER A 2 0.88 -21.65 5.38
N PRO A 3 0.16 -22.70 5.81
CA PRO A 3 0.66 -24.07 5.76
C PRO A 3 0.71 -24.67 4.35
N VAL A 4 0.11 -23.98 3.38
CA VAL A 4 0.09 -24.35 1.96
C VAL A 4 0.74 -23.24 1.13
N PRO A 5 1.38 -23.56 -0.03
CA PRO A 5 1.91 -22.57 -0.95
C PRO A 5 0.86 -21.55 -1.37
N THR A 6 1.26 -20.30 -1.50
CA THR A 6 0.37 -19.18 -1.84
C THR A 6 0.87 -18.42 -3.05
N ILE A 7 -0.04 -17.99 -3.92
CA ILE A 7 0.24 -17.14 -5.06
C ILE A 7 -0.55 -15.84 -4.92
N GLY A 8 0.17 -14.72 -4.93
CA GLY A 8 -0.40 -13.37 -5.09
C GLY A 8 -0.54 -13.07 -6.57
N PHE A 9 -1.75 -13.23 -7.12
CA PHE A 9 -2.01 -12.92 -8.52
C PHE A 9 -2.54 -11.50 -8.68
N ILE A 10 -1.86 -10.69 -9.48
CA ILE A 10 -2.22 -9.31 -9.79
C ILE A 10 -2.76 -9.26 -11.21
N ASP A 11 -4.08 -9.11 -11.32
CA ASP A 11 -4.75 -9.08 -12.62
C ASP A 11 -4.51 -7.77 -13.36
N ASP A 12 -4.82 -6.63 -12.71
CA ASP A 12 -4.67 -5.28 -13.26
C ASP A 12 -3.82 -4.38 -12.34
N ILE A 13 -4.25 -4.17 -11.10
CA ILE A 13 -3.55 -3.31 -10.13
C ILE A 13 -3.33 -4.04 -8.81
N GLY A 14 -2.07 -4.19 -8.43
CA GLY A 14 -1.63 -4.62 -7.09
C GLY A 14 -0.80 -3.53 -6.42
N ALA A 15 -1.46 -2.52 -5.86
CA ALA A 15 -0.81 -1.33 -5.34
C ALA A 15 -1.07 -1.11 -3.85
N SER A 16 -0.14 -0.40 -3.16
CA SER A 16 -0.30 0.00 -1.76
C SER A 16 -0.65 -1.21 -0.85
N ALA A 17 -1.71 -1.17 -0.07
CA ALA A 17 -2.14 -2.26 0.82
C ALA A 17 -2.43 -3.57 0.05
N ALA A 18 -2.96 -3.52 -1.17
CA ALA A 18 -3.16 -4.71 -2.00
C ALA A 18 -1.82 -5.38 -2.34
N TYR A 19 -0.79 -4.59 -2.66
CA TYR A 19 0.55 -5.13 -2.88
C TYR A 19 1.16 -5.68 -1.58
N GLN A 20 0.93 -5.03 -0.43
CA GLN A 20 1.41 -5.55 0.87
C GLN A 20 0.89 -6.97 1.11
N ILE A 21 -0.40 -7.22 0.85
CA ILE A 21 -1.00 -8.55 0.96
C ILE A 21 -0.38 -9.51 -0.05
N ALA A 22 -0.30 -9.13 -1.33
CA ALA A 22 0.28 -9.97 -2.38
C ALA A 22 1.76 -10.31 -2.08
N SER A 23 2.53 -9.37 -1.57
CA SER A 23 3.95 -9.55 -1.24
C SER A 23 4.19 -10.63 -0.17
N ALA A 24 3.21 -10.91 0.69
CA ALA A 24 3.28 -11.92 1.73
C ALA A 24 3.09 -13.35 1.19
N CYS A 25 2.64 -13.51 -0.07
CA CYS A 25 2.56 -14.80 -0.75
C CYS A 25 3.95 -15.33 -1.13
N ASP A 26 4.05 -16.63 -1.33
CA ASP A 26 5.31 -17.28 -1.71
C ASP A 26 5.78 -16.87 -3.11
N ILE A 27 4.83 -16.68 -4.03
CA ILE A 27 5.04 -16.21 -5.40
C ILE A 27 4.07 -15.07 -5.70
N VAL A 28 4.56 -14.02 -6.37
CA VAL A 28 3.75 -12.90 -6.85
C VAL A 28 3.82 -12.86 -8.36
N ILE A 29 2.68 -12.96 -9.02
CA ILE A 29 2.56 -13.02 -10.49
C ILE A 29 1.67 -11.87 -10.97
N ALA A 30 2.11 -11.16 -12.00
CA ALA A 30 1.27 -10.21 -12.73
C ALA A 30 0.70 -10.85 -14.00
N ASN A 31 -0.56 -10.52 -14.33
CA ASN A 31 -1.28 -11.12 -15.46
C ASN A 31 -0.60 -10.80 -16.82
N ASN A 32 -0.15 -9.56 -16.97
CA ASN A 32 0.45 -9.07 -18.22
C ASN A 32 1.36 -7.87 -17.96
N ASN A 33 2.04 -7.37 -19.00
CA ASN A 33 2.98 -6.26 -18.91
C ASN A 33 2.37 -4.92 -18.51
N THR A 34 1.06 -4.73 -18.69
CA THR A 34 0.36 -3.47 -18.36
C THR A 34 -0.19 -3.43 -16.95
N ALA A 35 -0.13 -4.55 -16.21
CA ALA A 35 -0.50 -4.57 -14.80
C ALA A 35 0.40 -3.62 -13.99
N LEU A 36 -0.21 -2.91 -13.05
CA LEU A 36 0.45 -1.91 -12.20
C LEU A 36 0.74 -2.47 -10.81
N VAL A 37 1.98 -2.30 -10.36
CA VAL A 37 2.47 -2.88 -9.10
C VAL A 37 3.23 -1.82 -8.30
N GLY A 38 3.12 -1.85 -6.97
CA GLY A 38 3.94 -0.99 -6.12
C GLY A 38 3.13 0.02 -5.34
N SER A 39 3.32 1.33 -5.57
CA SER A 39 2.75 2.39 -4.73
C SER A 39 3.08 2.16 -3.24
N ILE A 40 4.33 1.78 -2.96
CA ILE A 40 4.82 1.54 -1.60
C ILE A 40 5.26 2.87 -1.03
N GLY A 41 4.33 3.51 -0.37
CA GLY A 41 4.48 4.82 0.22
C GLY A 41 3.18 5.23 0.93
N THR A 42 3.27 6.18 1.86
CA THR A 42 2.13 6.68 2.62
C THR A 42 2.07 8.19 2.54
N TYR A 43 0.85 8.72 2.46
CA TYR A 43 0.58 10.14 2.59
C TYR A 43 -0.73 10.34 3.34
N VAL A 44 -0.96 11.55 3.81
CA VAL A 44 -2.24 12.00 4.33
C VAL A 44 -2.59 13.31 3.64
N GLU A 45 -3.83 13.45 3.26
CA GLU A 45 -4.42 14.69 2.76
C GLU A 45 -5.40 15.21 3.80
N LEU A 46 -5.32 16.50 4.10
CA LEU A 46 -6.21 17.19 5.02
C LEU A 46 -6.96 18.26 4.24
N GLU A 47 -8.26 18.33 4.43
CA GLU A 47 -9.13 19.32 3.80
C GLU A 47 -9.71 20.25 4.85
N ASP A 48 -9.65 21.57 4.63
CA ASP A 48 -10.30 22.58 5.42
C ASP A 48 -11.57 23.07 4.69
N ASP A 49 -12.70 22.54 5.10
CA ASP A 49 -14.01 22.92 4.58
C ASP A 49 -14.73 23.99 5.43
N THR A 50 -14.04 24.57 6.41
CA THR A 50 -14.64 25.51 7.38
C THR A 50 -15.33 26.69 6.68
N ASN A 51 -14.60 27.36 5.79
CA ASN A 51 -15.16 28.52 5.08
C ASN A 51 -16.32 28.14 4.15
N ALA A 52 -16.27 26.99 3.50
CA ALA A 52 -17.33 26.51 2.64
C ALA A 52 -18.62 26.27 3.45
N LEU A 53 -18.51 25.62 4.59
CA LEU A 53 -19.65 25.37 5.48
C LEU A 53 -20.22 26.66 6.07
N GLU A 54 -19.39 27.62 6.47
CA GLU A 54 -19.83 28.92 6.94
C GLU A 54 -20.64 29.68 5.88
N MET A 55 -20.21 29.61 4.61
CA MET A 55 -20.96 30.21 3.49
C MET A 55 -22.34 29.55 3.27
N GLU A 56 -22.45 28.25 3.59
CA GLU A 56 -23.69 27.48 3.57
C GLU A 56 -24.56 27.70 4.83
N GLY A 57 -24.09 28.50 5.79
CA GLY A 57 -24.79 28.76 7.06
C GLY A 57 -24.66 27.60 8.07
N ILE A 58 -23.75 26.68 7.85
CA ILE A 58 -23.51 25.52 8.73
C ILE A 58 -22.43 25.87 9.73
N LYS A 59 -22.75 25.84 11.02
CA LYS A 59 -21.79 26.02 12.12
C LYS A 59 -21.43 24.68 12.75
N ARG A 60 -20.15 24.31 12.69
CA ARG A 60 -19.62 23.16 13.44
C ARG A 60 -19.29 23.58 14.87
N VAL A 61 -19.79 22.81 15.82
CA VAL A 61 -19.44 22.96 17.25
C VAL A 61 -18.82 21.65 17.73
N GLN A 62 -17.59 21.73 18.25
CA GLN A 62 -16.90 20.57 18.79
C GLN A 62 -16.79 20.71 20.30
N VAL A 63 -17.17 19.66 21.02
CA VAL A 63 -17.07 19.60 22.47
C VAL A 63 -16.20 18.42 22.87
N TYR A 64 -15.18 18.68 23.63
CA TYR A 64 -14.23 17.68 24.12
C TYR A 64 -14.39 17.48 25.62
N ALA A 65 -14.16 16.28 26.11
CA ALA A 65 -13.98 16.05 27.53
C ALA A 65 -12.69 16.70 28.04
N ASP A 66 -12.69 17.20 29.28
CA ASP A 66 -11.55 17.94 29.86
C ASP A 66 -10.23 17.15 29.80
N ALA A 67 -10.28 15.82 29.94
CA ALA A 67 -9.12 14.94 29.86
C ALA A 67 -8.65 14.62 28.44
N SER A 68 -9.40 15.03 27.38
CA SER A 68 -9.11 14.66 25.99
C SER A 68 -8.23 15.69 25.27
N THR A 69 -7.17 16.14 25.93
CA THR A 69 -6.29 17.26 25.48
C THR A 69 -5.57 16.99 24.16
N GLU A 70 -5.30 15.71 23.84
CA GLU A 70 -4.57 15.32 22.63
C GLU A 70 -5.54 14.86 21.48
N LYS A 71 -6.85 14.88 21.75
CA LYS A 71 -7.82 14.43 20.75
C LYS A 71 -7.84 15.36 19.55
N ASN A 72 -7.54 14.82 18.36
CA ASN A 72 -7.41 15.57 17.10
C ASN A 72 -6.32 16.66 17.09
N LYS A 73 -5.44 16.72 18.09
CA LYS A 73 -4.41 17.75 18.18
C LYS A 73 -3.54 17.82 16.93
N GLU A 74 -3.04 16.67 16.45
CA GLU A 74 -2.19 16.63 15.25
C GLU A 74 -2.89 17.16 13.98
N TYR A 75 -4.23 16.96 13.89
CA TYR A 75 -5.02 17.51 12.80
C TYR A 75 -5.04 19.04 12.87
N TYR A 76 -5.39 19.58 14.02
CA TYR A 76 -5.48 21.03 14.20
C TYR A 76 -4.12 21.73 14.12
N ASP A 77 -3.07 21.12 14.66
CA ASP A 77 -1.70 21.64 14.51
C ASP A 77 -1.34 21.74 13.02
N ALA A 78 -1.63 20.69 12.24
CA ALA A 78 -1.36 20.68 10.80
C ALA A 78 -2.18 21.75 10.05
N MET A 79 -3.47 21.90 10.37
CA MET A 79 -4.34 22.94 9.79
C MET A 79 -3.88 24.35 10.15
N ASN A 80 -3.24 24.53 11.31
CA ASN A 80 -2.67 25.79 11.74
C ASN A 80 -1.21 26.01 11.30
N GLY A 81 -0.70 25.17 10.38
CA GLY A 81 0.62 25.33 9.78
C GLY A 81 1.76 24.56 10.45
N ASP A 82 1.47 23.70 11.44
CA ASP A 82 2.44 22.77 12.02
C ASP A 82 2.08 21.30 11.72
N PRO A 83 2.50 20.76 10.57
CA PRO A 83 2.24 19.38 10.21
C PRO A 83 3.20 18.37 10.87
N SER A 84 4.05 18.77 11.79
CA SER A 84 5.14 17.94 12.32
C SER A 84 4.66 16.64 12.97
N GLY A 85 3.62 16.68 13.80
CA GLY A 85 3.03 15.51 14.44
C GLY A 85 2.42 14.54 13.41
N MET A 86 1.66 15.07 12.47
CA MET A 86 1.07 14.28 11.39
C MET A 86 2.14 13.65 10.52
N LYS A 87 3.19 14.38 10.15
CA LYS A 87 4.33 13.86 9.38
C LYS A 87 5.05 12.73 10.11
N GLN A 88 5.24 12.85 11.42
CA GLN A 88 5.84 11.79 12.22
C GLN A 88 4.99 10.52 12.19
N ARG A 89 3.68 10.63 12.29
CA ARG A 89 2.74 9.50 12.18
C ARG A 89 2.81 8.83 10.82
N VAL A 90 2.76 9.62 9.73
CA VAL A 90 2.85 9.13 8.35
C VAL A 90 4.19 8.42 8.11
N ASN A 91 5.30 8.98 8.57
CA ASN A 91 6.61 8.34 8.48
C ASN A 91 6.64 7.00 9.21
N ARG A 92 6.07 6.90 10.41
CA ARG A 92 6.01 5.65 11.17
C ARG A 92 5.20 4.56 10.43
N TRP A 93 4.09 4.91 9.81
CA TRP A 93 3.33 3.97 8.97
C TRP A 93 4.13 3.55 7.74
N ASN A 94 4.80 4.51 7.09
CA ASN A 94 5.63 4.24 5.92
C ASN A 94 6.79 3.30 6.25
N ASP A 95 7.47 3.52 7.38
CA ASP A 95 8.58 2.68 7.82
C ASP A 95 8.12 1.24 8.10
N ALA A 96 6.97 1.05 8.73
CA ALA A 96 6.37 -0.26 8.96
C ALA A 96 6.01 -0.95 7.63
N PHE A 97 5.40 -0.22 6.70
CA PHE A 97 5.06 -0.74 5.37
C PHE A 97 6.32 -1.19 4.61
N ILE A 98 7.35 -0.35 4.56
CA ILE A 98 8.65 -0.68 3.93
C ILE A 98 9.28 -1.91 4.59
N ALA A 99 9.23 -2.01 5.92
CA ALA A 99 9.79 -3.14 6.66
C ALA A 99 9.08 -4.45 6.30
N ASP A 100 7.75 -4.44 6.19
CA ASP A 100 6.96 -5.60 5.78
C ASP A 100 7.32 -6.06 4.37
N ILE A 101 7.38 -5.13 3.40
CA ILE A 101 7.77 -5.48 2.02
C ILE A 101 9.19 -6.04 1.97
N LYS A 102 10.14 -5.45 2.69
CA LYS A 102 11.52 -5.98 2.79
C LYS A 102 11.54 -7.41 3.35
N ALA A 103 10.75 -7.68 4.37
CA ALA A 103 10.67 -9.00 4.99
C ALA A 103 10.05 -10.03 4.04
N ASN A 104 8.95 -9.65 3.37
CA ASN A 104 8.19 -10.52 2.47
C ASN A 104 8.97 -10.82 1.16
N ARG A 105 9.66 -9.80 0.63
CA ARG A 105 10.42 -9.90 -0.64
C ARG A 105 11.93 -10.06 -0.40
N ARG A 106 12.33 -10.63 0.74
CA ARG A 106 13.73 -10.79 1.14
C ARG A 106 14.55 -11.54 0.09
N GLY A 107 15.66 -10.89 -0.34
CA GLY A 107 16.57 -11.43 -1.34
C GLY A 107 16.10 -11.30 -2.80
N LYS A 108 14.92 -10.69 -3.04
CA LYS A 108 14.36 -10.46 -4.38
C LYS A 108 14.49 -9.01 -4.83
N LEU A 109 14.50 -8.06 -3.89
CA LEU A 109 14.57 -6.63 -4.20
C LEU A 109 15.97 -6.23 -4.66
N ASN A 110 16.06 -5.57 -5.84
CA ASN A 110 17.32 -5.26 -6.48
C ASN A 110 17.87 -3.85 -6.21
N ASN A 111 17.01 -2.90 -5.83
CA ASN A 111 17.40 -1.52 -5.57
C ASN A 111 16.40 -0.85 -4.61
N ASP A 112 16.53 0.45 -4.40
CA ASP A 112 15.70 1.22 -3.46
C ASP A 112 14.57 2.03 -4.11
N THR A 113 14.37 1.94 -5.42
CA THR A 113 13.35 2.73 -6.14
C THR A 113 11.92 2.31 -5.81
N TRP A 114 11.73 1.07 -5.39
CA TRP A 114 10.43 0.49 -5.06
C TRP A 114 9.75 1.13 -3.83
N LYS A 115 10.49 1.80 -2.94
CA LYS A 115 10.00 2.38 -1.68
C LYS A 115 9.66 3.88 -1.78
N THR A 116 9.48 4.42 -2.98
CA THR A 116 9.28 5.85 -3.22
C THR A 116 7.82 6.23 -3.49
N GLY A 117 6.89 5.29 -3.38
CA GLY A 117 5.49 5.48 -3.74
C GLY A 117 5.20 5.36 -5.24
N LYS A 118 6.23 5.04 -6.07
CA LYS A 118 6.05 4.86 -7.52
C LYS A 118 5.19 3.62 -7.81
N LEU A 119 4.33 3.73 -8.83
CA LEU A 119 3.73 2.61 -9.54
C LEU A 119 4.65 2.17 -10.68
N PHE A 120 4.81 0.87 -10.82
CA PHE A 120 5.62 0.24 -11.86
C PHE A 120 4.71 -0.56 -12.78
N PHE A 121 4.98 -0.55 -14.08
CA PHE A 121 4.46 -1.61 -14.94
C PHE A 121 5.08 -2.96 -14.56
N ALA A 122 4.41 -4.05 -14.92
CA ALA A 122 4.82 -5.38 -14.46
C ALA A 122 6.27 -5.75 -14.87
N ASP A 123 6.72 -5.37 -16.05
CA ASP A 123 8.10 -5.58 -16.51
C ASP A 123 9.12 -4.80 -15.66
N GLU A 124 8.82 -3.55 -15.30
CA GLU A 124 9.63 -2.76 -14.35
C GLU A 124 9.59 -3.39 -12.94
N ALA A 125 8.39 -3.82 -12.49
CA ALA A 125 8.20 -4.45 -11.19
C ALA A 125 8.98 -5.76 -11.06
N LEU A 126 9.08 -6.53 -12.14
CA LEU A 126 9.91 -7.73 -12.22
C LEU A 126 11.40 -7.38 -12.08
N GLN A 127 11.85 -6.33 -12.77
CA GLN A 127 13.26 -5.87 -12.71
C GLN A 127 13.65 -5.40 -11.30
N VAL A 128 12.77 -4.74 -10.57
CA VAL A 128 13.05 -4.27 -9.20
C VAL A 128 12.78 -5.33 -8.13
N GLY A 129 12.23 -6.48 -8.51
CA GLY A 129 12.01 -7.63 -7.63
C GLY A 129 10.70 -7.58 -6.84
N LEU A 130 9.73 -6.78 -7.26
CA LEU A 130 8.40 -6.70 -6.64
C LEU A 130 7.50 -7.86 -7.03
N ILE A 131 7.69 -8.46 -8.21
CA ILE A 131 6.99 -9.67 -8.65
C ILE A 131 8.01 -10.73 -9.07
N ASP A 132 7.53 -11.95 -9.23
CA ASP A 132 8.36 -13.09 -9.60
C ASP A 132 8.19 -13.48 -11.06
N GLU A 133 6.99 -13.29 -11.62
CA GLU A 133 6.65 -13.68 -12.98
C GLU A 133 5.59 -12.75 -13.59
N ILE A 134 5.55 -12.74 -14.92
CA ILE A 134 4.45 -12.17 -15.71
C ILE A 134 3.84 -13.32 -16.49
N LYS A 135 2.57 -13.67 -16.19
CA LYS A 135 1.94 -14.86 -16.73
C LYS A 135 0.41 -14.74 -16.70
N PRO A 136 -0.30 -15.02 -17.79
CA PRO A 136 -1.77 -15.01 -17.81
C PRO A 136 -2.38 -16.00 -16.81
N PHE A 137 -3.52 -15.63 -16.24
CA PHE A 137 -4.20 -16.40 -15.19
C PHE A 137 -4.46 -17.86 -15.59
N ASP A 138 -4.96 -18.09 -16.83
CA ASP A 138 -5.23 -19.44 -17.33
C ASP A 138 -3.98 -20.32 -17.36
N GLN A 139 -2.82 -19.73 -17.64
CA GLN A 139 -1.56 -20.48 -17.63
C GLN A 139 -1.15 -20.83 -16.21
N VAL A 140 -1.30 -19.89 -15.26
CA VAL A 140 -1.04 -20.16 -13.84
C VAL A 140 -1.91 -21.30 -13.33
N LEU A 141 -3.22 -21.29 -13.66
CA LEU A 141 -4.13 -22.38 -13.28
C LEU A 141 -3.73 -23.72 -13.88
N LYS A 142 -3.40 -23.77 -15.18
CA LYS A 142 -2.97 -25.01 -15.84
C LYS A 142 -1.74 -25.62 -15.17
N GLU A 143 -0.76 -24.79 -14.82
CA GLU A 143 0.45 -25.24 -14.13
C GLU A 143 0.13 -25.75 -12.72
N LEU A 144 -0.71 -25.07 -11.95
CA LEU A 144 -1.16 -25.50 -10.63
C LEU A 144 -1.86 -26.87 -10.69
N PHE A 145 -2.83 -27.04 -11.59
CA PHE A 145 -3.54 -28.31 -11.75
C PHE A 145 -2.62 -29.44 -12.17
N SER A 146 -1.64 -29.17 -13.04
CA SER A 146 -0.66 -30.17 -13.46
C SER A 146 0.23 -30.63 -12.28
N GLN A 147 0.62 -29.72 -11.41
CA GLN A 147 1.43 -30.03 -10.23
C GLN A 147 0.66 -30.81 -9.17
N LEU A 148 -0.63 -30.52 -9.01
CA LEU A 148 -1.51 -31.20 -8.05
C LEU A 148 -1.98 -32.57 -8.55
N LYS A 149 -1.64 -32.98 -9.80
CA LYS A 149 -2.12 -34.23 -10.45
C LYS A 149 -3.64 -34.37 -10.37
N ILE A 150 -4.36 -33.27 -10.39
CA ILE A 150 -5.81 -33.24 -10.45
C ILE A 150 -6.18 -33.27 -11.95
N SER A 151 -6.65 -34.41 -12.39
CA SER A 151 -7.19 -34.63 -13.74
C SER A 151 -8.68 -34.26 -13.80
#